data_8498b2eb76be1ae4bfb8be9b7034f2a7
#
_entry.id   8498b2eb76be1ae4bfb8be9b7034f2a7
#
_cell.length_a   1.000
_cell.length_b   1.000
_cell.length_c   1.000
_cell.angle_alpha   90.00
_cell.angle_beta   90.00
_cell.angle_gamma   90.00
#
_symmetry.space_group_name_H-M   'P 1'
#
loop_
_entity.id
_entity.type
_entity.pdbx_description
1 polymer ?
#
loop_
_entity_poly.entity_id
_entity_poly.type
_entity_poly.pdbx_seq_one_letter_code
_entity_poly.pdbx_strand_id
1 'polypeptide(L)'
;FGNNIPYELRLRDAIINDLIVPFHYFGIRDELVDYGLTASGERRLISQISTPENCEFIHQQIEKHRMEGQKLKALAFCRNIQHARMMADNLGDYYHTAFLSGKNKTGERIRAYNDLQDENRDLEILFAVDILNEGVDIPGVNMVLFLRPTESSTIFLQQLGRGLRKYTNKPYVTILDFIGNSYKRSVHIALALGSLSRNSILEKKLLKFMVRSDFKSLDLDKYGVEIHIDDLSKEEIIDKIESENFNRINYLKMDYQNFKAYLKTPSYPSHMDYMNSDY
;
A
#
# COMPACT_ATOMS: atom_id res chain seq x y z
N PHE A 1 -29.78 0.25 -3.46
CA PHE A 1 -29.73 -0.43 -2.14
C PHE A 1 -30.17 0.47 -0.98
N GLY A 2 -30.61 1.71 -1.20
CA GLY A 2 -30.92 2.65 -0.14
C GLY A 2 -29.70 2.88 0.78
N ASN A 3 -29.89 3.42 1.97
CA ASN A 3 -28.81 3.63 2.94
C ASN A 3 -28.50 2.37 3.79
N ASN A 4 -28.97 1.20 3.40
CA ASN A 4 -28.73 -0.05 4.10
C ASN A 4 -27.48 -0.72 3.53
N ILE A 5 -26.39 -0.73 4.28
CA ILE A 5 -25.24 -1.61 4.06
C ILE A 5 -25.55 -2.91 4.79
N PRO A 6 -26.02 -3.98 4.14
CA PRO A 6 -26.47 -5.19 4.80
C PRO A 6 -25.33 -5.95 5.49
N TYR A 7 -24.08 -5.75 5.04
CA TYR A 7 -22.89 -6.35 5.62
C TYR A 7 -21.64 -5.52 5.28
N GLU A 8 -20.81 -5.20 6.26
CA GLU A 8 -19.51 -4.57 6.10
C GLU A 8 -18.43 -5.54 6.57
N LEU A 9 -17.68 -6.13 5.63
CA LEU A 9 -16.53 -6.97 5.96
C LEU A 9 -15.28 -6.10 6.02
N ARG A 10 -14.70 -5.98 7.21
CA ARG A 10 -13.45 -5.26 7.42
C ARG A 10 -12.24 -6.16 7.22
N LEU A 11 -11.08 -5.59 6.93
CA LEU A 11 -9.82 -6.33 6.75
C LEU A 11 -9.54 -7.21 7.98
N ARG A 12 -9.71 -6.68 9.19
CA ARG A 12 -9.57 -7.44 10.44
C ARG A 12 -10.48 -8.67 10.47
N ASP A 13 -11.75 -8.48 10.15
CA ASP A 13 -12.74 -9.55 10.20
C ASP A 13 -12.45 -10.61 9.14
N ALA A 14 -11.98 -10.19 7.97
CA ALA A 14 -11.57 -11.10 6.91
C ALA A 14 -10.37 -11.97 7.32
N ILE A 15 -9.40 -11.41 8.05
CA ILE A 15 -8.25 -12.14 8.60
C ILE A 15 -8.72 -13.12 9.69
N ILE A 16 -9.49 -12.64 10.68
CA ILE A 16 -9.95 -13.46 11.82
C ILE A 16 -10.81 -14.64 11.36
N ASN A 17 -11.61 -14.44 10.33
CA ASN A 17 -12.47 -15.48 9.74
C ASN A 17 -11.77 -16.30 8.66
N ASP A 18 -10.45 -16.16 8.52
CA ASP A 18 -9.65 -16.91 7.53
C ASP A 18 -10.19 -16.79 6.09
N LEU A 19 -10.67 -15.62 5.68
CA LEU A 19 -11.15 -15.35 4.32
C LEU A 19 -10.02 -14.90 3.39
N ILE A 20 -8.95 -14.34 3.95
CA ILE A 20 -7.74 -13.88 3.26
C ILE A 20 -6.51 -14.38 4.00
N VAL A 21 -5.34 -14.35 3.34
CA VAL A 21 -4.08 -14.65 4.02
C VAL A 21 -3.66 -13.47 4.90
N PRO A 22 -2.95 -13.72 6.01
CA PRO A 22 -2.33 -12.66 6.82
C PRO A 22 -1.20 -11.96 6.04
N PHE A 23 -0.62 -10.93 6.64
CA PHE A 23 0.47 -10.20 6.04
C PHE A 23 1.53 -9.81 7.07
N HIS A 24 2.77 -9.70 6.59
CA HIS A 24 3.90 -9.14 7.32
C HIS A 24 4.23 -7.78 6.71
N TYR A 25 4.02 -6.71 7.46
CA TYR A 25 4.24 -5.34 7.05
C TYR A 25 5.54 -4.80 7.63
N PHE A 26 6.38 -4.26 6.76
CA PHE A 26 7.62 -3.60 7.12
C PHE A 26 7.60 -2.15 6.62
N GLY A 27 7.48 -1.21 7.55
CA GLY A 27 7.71 0.21 7.30
C GLY A 27 9.20 0.47 7.27
N ILE A 28 9.76 0.65 6.09
CA ILE A 28 11.20 0.77 5.86
C ILE A 28 11.57 2.25 5.78
N ARG A 29 12.54 2.66 6.59
CA ARG A 29 13.14 3.98 6.51
C ARG A 29 14.13 4.01 5.35
N ASP A 30 13.88 4.90 4.42
CA ASP A 30 14.79 5.22 3.33
C ASP A 30 15.46 6.56 3.66
N GLU A 31 16.72 6.50 4.09
CA GLU A 31 17.50 7.69 4.45
C GLU A 31 18.01 8.46 3.22
N LEU A 32 17.96 7.83 2.05
CA LEU A 32 18.45 8.41 0.80
C LEU A 32 17.39 9.30 0.12
N VAL A 33 16.13 9.17 0.53
CA VAL A 33 14.99 9.82 -0.12
C VAL A 33 14.25 10.76 0.82
N ASP A 34 14.23 12.05 0.49
CA ASP A 34 13.39 13.03 1.18
C ASP A 34 11.97 13.00 0.60
N TYR A 35 11.06 12.33 1.30
CA TYR A 35 9.64 12.23 0.94
C TYR A 35 8.83 13.50 1.28
N GLY A 36 9.48 14.61 1.59
CA GLY A 36 8.85 15.92 1.82
C GLY A 36 7.99 16.37 0.65
N LEU A 37 6.67 16.34 0.86
CA LEU A 37 5.64 16.48 -0.18
C LEU A 37 5.39 17.94 -0.55
N THR A 38 6.18 18.51 -1.45
CA THR A 38 5.81 19.71 -2.19
C THR A 38 5.64 19.37 -3.66
N ALA A 39 4.72 20.07 -4.37
CA ALA A 39 4.46 19.84 -5.81
C ALA A 39 5.72 20.01 -6.69
N SER A 40 6.70 20.83 -6.27
CA SER A 40 8.02 20.94 -6.88
C SER A 40 8.95 19.79 -6.52
N GLY A 41 8.66 19.05 -5.46
CA GLY A 41 9.42 17.89 -4.97
C GLY A 41 9.16 16.60 -5.74
N GLU A 42 8.08 16.51 -6.53
CA GLU A 42 7.70 15.25 -7.18
C GLU A 42 8.75 14.72 -8.16
N ARG A 43 9.30 15.59 -9.00
CA ARG A 43 10.37 15.21 -9.95
C ARG A 43 11.65 14.83 -9.20
N ARG A 44 11.96 15.57 -8.14
CA ARG A 44 13.11 15.32 -7.29
C ARG A 44 12.95 13.99 -6.55
N LEU A 45 11.79 13.72 -6.02
CA LEU A 45 11.46 12.45 -5.37
C LEU A 45 11.66 11.26 -6.32
N ILE A 46 11.11 11.31 -7.54
CA ILE A 46 11.28 10.24 -8.53
C ILE A 46 12.75 10.03 -8.86
N SER A 47 13.52 11.12 -9.05
CA SER A 47 14.95 11.01 -9.33
C SER A 47 15.73 10.40 -8.16
N GLN A 48 15.37 10.67 -6.93
CA GLN A 48 16.01 10.11 -5.73
C GLN A 48 15.66 8.63 -5.54
N ILE A 49 14.37 8.27 -5.65
CA ILE A 49 13.92 6.88 -5.50
C ILE A 49 14.53 5.96 -6.57
N SER A 50 14.79 6.48 -7.76
CA SER A 50 15.26 5.69 -8.89
C SER A 50 16.78 5.74 -9.07
N THR A 51 17.56 6.18 -8.07
CA THR A 51 19.03 6.09 -8.15
C THR A 51 19.50 4.65 -8.02
N PRO A 52 20.66 4.30 -8.60
CA PRO A 52 21.24 2.95 -8.46
C PRO A 52 21.41 2.54 -6.98
N GLU A 53 21.87 3.46 -6.14
CA GLU A 53 22.09 3.21 -4.71
C GLU A 53 20.79 2.88 -4.00
N ASN A 54 19.70 3.59 -4.35
CA ASN A 54 18.40 3.31 -3.76
C ASN A 54 17.79 2.02 -4.31
N CYS A 55 18.00 1.71 -5.59
CA CYS A 55 17.57 0.44 -6.16
C CYS A 55 18.31 -0.74 -5.52
N GLU A 56 19.60 -0.61 -5.22
CA GLU A 56 20.34 -1.62 -4.46
C GLU A 56 19.78 -1.77 -3.04
N PHE A 57 19.47 -0.67 -2.35
CA PHE A 57 18.82 -0.73 -1.04
C PHE A 57 17.47 -1.46 -1.11
N ILE A 58 16.63 -1.15 -2.11
CA ILE A 58 15.35 -1.84 -2.33
C ILE A 58 15.59 -3.33 -2.59
N HIS A 59 16.58 -3.70 -3.42
CA HIS A 59 16.98 -5.08 -3.66
C HIS A 59 17.33 -5.80 -2.35
N GLN A 60 18.20 -5.20 -1.52
CA GLN A 60 18.58 -5.78 -0.23
C GLN A 60 17.37 -6.00 0.68
N GLN A 61 16.40 -5.06 0.70
CA GLN A 61 15.18 -5.23 1.49
C GLN A 61 14.28 -6.35 0.94
N ILE A 62 14.17 -6.49 -0.39
CA ILE A 62 13.44 -7.59 -1.01
C ILE A 62 14.07 -8.93 -0.60
N GLU A 63 15.40 -9.08 -0.77
CA GLU A 63 16.10 -10.33 -0.43
C GLU A 63 16.00 -10.67 1.07
N LYS A 64 16.07 -9.66 1.93
CA LYS A 64 15.94 -9.83 3.38
C LYS A 64 14.56 -10.34 3.80
N HIS A 65 13.51 -9.95 3.09
CA HIS A 65 12.12 -10.19 3.50
C HIS A 65 11.34 -11.12 2.57
N ARG A 66 11.95 -11.63 1.49
CA ARG A 66 11.29 -12.61 0.62
C ARG A 66 11.06 -13.93 1.34
N MET A 67 10.03 -14.65 0.93
CA MET A 67 9.75 -15.99 1.47
C MET A 67 10.84 -16.97 1.01
N GLU A 68 11.46 -17.62 1.97
CA GLU A 68 12.46 -18.64 1.70
C GLU A 68 11.85 -19.83 0.94
N GLY A 69 12.54 -20.30 -0.07
CA GLY A 69 12.12 -21.44 -0.90
C GLY A 69 10.95 -21.18 -1.86
N GLN A 70 10.49 -19.92 -1.97
CA GLN A 70 9.47 -19.53 -2.93
C GLN A 70 10.02 -18.57 -4.00
N LYS A 71 9.51 -18.69 -5.23
CA LYS A 71 9.78 -17.73 -6.28
C LYS A 71 9.16 -16.38 -5.91
N LEU A 72 9.92 -15.29 -6.10
CA LEU A 72 9.41 -13.94 -5.88
C LEU A 72 8.32 -13.62 -6.91
N LYS A 73 7.18 -13.13 -6.43
CA LYS A 73 6.05 -12.65 -7.22
C LYS A 73 5.58 -11.34 -6.62
N ALA A 74 6.27 -10.25 -7.00
CA ALA A 74 6.07 -8.95 -6.39
C ALA A 74 5.22 -8.02 -7.26
N LEU A 75 4.32 -7.27 -6.61
CA LEU A 75 3.58 -6.18 -7.22
C LEU A 75 4.05 -4.85 -6.61
N ALA A 76 4.62 -3.97 -7.43
CA ALA A 76 5.21 -2.71 -7.00
C ALA A 76 4.37 -1.51 -7.45
N PHE A 77 3.95 -0.66 -6.50
CA PHE A 77 3.14 0.53 -6.77
C PHE A 77 4.01 1.76 -6.96
N CYS A 78 3.98 2.31 -8.17
CA CYS A 78 4.74 3.48 -8.57
C CYS A 78 3.85 4.72 -8.73
N ARG A 79 4.44 5.91 -8.64
CA ARG A 79 3.74 7.19 -8.70
C ARG A 79 3.23 7.54 -10.10
N ASN A 80 4.05 7.29 -11.11
CA ASN A 80 3.72 7.57 -12.52
C ASN A 80 4.49 6.64 -13.45
N ILE A 81 4.20 6.71 -14.74
CA ILE A 81 4.77 5.83 -15.77
C ILE A 81 6.30 5.95 -15.86
N GLN A 82 6.84 7.16 -15.72
CA GLN A 82 8.28 7.38 -15.76
C GLN A 82 8.95 6.67 -14.58
N HIS A 83 8.39 6.81 -13.37
CA HIS A 83 8.88 6.12 -12.18
C HIS A 83 8.83 4.59 -12.36
N ALA A 84 7.71 4.04 -12.81
CA ALA A 84 7.57 2.60 -13.01
C ALA A 84 8.58 2.06 -14.03
N ARG A 85 8.83 2.82 -15.12
CA ARG A 85 9.83 2.45 -16.12
C ARG A 85 11.24 2.46 -15.55
N MET A 86 11.63 3.56 -14.87
CA MET A 86 12.97 3.67 -14.27
C MET A 86 13.23 2.57 -13.24
N MET A 87 12.23 2.27 -12.39
CA MET A 87 12.35 1.18 -11.41
C MET A 87 12.47 -0.19 -12.09
N ALA A 88 11.69 -0.43 -13.15
CA ALA A 88 11.77 -1.68 -13.90
C ALA A 88 13.15 -1.82 -14.60
N ASP A 89 13.65 -0.75 -15.20
CA ASP A 89 14.96 -0.74 -15.87
C ASP A 89 16.09 -0.98 -14.84
N ASN A 90 16.11 -0.25 -13.73
CA ASN A 90 17.21 -0.32 -12.74
C ASN A 90 17.18 -1.60 -11.90
N LEU A 91 16.01 -2.11 -11.52
CA LEU A 91 15.90 -3.40 -10.82
C LEU A 91 15.95 -4.60 -11.77
N GLY A 92 15.96 -4.34 -13.08
CA GLY A 92 16.19 -5.35 -14.12
C GLY A 92 17.55 -6.02 -14.08
N ASP A 93 18.54 -5.40 -13.40
CA ASP A 93 19.86 -6.00 -13.15
C ASP A 93 19.80 -7.16 -12.13
N TYR A 94 18.76 -7.18 -11.29
CA TYR A 94 18.59 -8.17 -10.21
C TYR A 94 17.43 -9.13 -10.47
N TYR A 95 16.37 -8.68 -11.17
CA TYR A 95 15.10 -9.40 -11.31
C TYR A 95 14.57 -9.33 -12.74
N HIS A 96 13.76 -10.30 -13.11
CA HIS A 96 12.91 -10.19 -14.30
C HIS A 96 11.74 -9.25 -14.02
N THR A 97 11.75 -8.09 -14.64
CA THR A 97 10.82 -6.99 -14.37
C THR A 97 9.94 -6.65 -15.57
N ALA A 98 8.76 -6.12 -15.31
CA ALA A 98 7.92 -5.45 -16.28
C ALA A 98 7.19 -4.26 -15.63
N PHE A 99 6.68 -3.32 -16.45
CA PHE A 99 5.81 -2.27 -15.93
C PHE A 99 4.52 -2.15 -16.73
N LEU A 100 3.45 -1.76 -16.04
CA LEU A 100 2.14 -1.51 -16.61
C LEU A 100 1.58 -0.15 -16.19
N SER A 101 0.78 0.41 -17.07
CA SER A 101 0.06 1.67 -16.83
C SER A 101 -1.33 1.64 -17.47
N GLY A 102 -2.17 2.63 -17.21
CA GLY A 102 -3.46 2.78 -17.86
C GLY A 102 -3.40 2.92 -19.39
N LYS A 103 -2.21 3.11 -19.98
CA LYS A 103 -2.02 3.14 -21.45
C LYS A 103 -1.93 1.75 -22.08
N ASN A 104 -1.66 0.71 -21.30
CA ASN A 104 -1.60 -0.64 -21.79
C ASN A 104 -3.00 -1.18 -22.12
N LYS A 105 -3.12 -1.93 -23.20
CA LYS A 105 -4.39 -2.60 -23.57
C LYS A 105 -4.74 -3.65 -22.51
N THR A 106 -6.03 -3.89 -22.31
CA THR A 106 -6.52 -4.88 -21.35
C THR A 106 -5.88 -6.26 -21.52
N GLY A 107 -5.70 -6.71 -22.77
CA GLY A 107 -5.05 -8.00 -23.05
C GLY A 107 -3.57 -8.06 -22.66
N GLU A 108 -2.83 -6.95 -22.75
CA GLU A 108 -1.43 -6.87 -22.29
C GLU A 108 -1.36 -6.95 -20.77
N ARG A 109 -2.28 -6.25 -20.08
CA ARG A 109 -2.38 -6.28 -18.63
C ARG A 109 -2.68 -7.66 -18.09
N ILE A 110 -3.69 -8.34 -18.69
CA ILE A 110 -4.04 -9.71 -18.31
C ILE A 110 -2.86 -10.66 -18.52
N ARG A 111 -2.12 -10.54 -19.63
CA ARG A 111 -0.92 -11.36 -19.85
C ARG A 111 0.13 -11.14 -18.79
N ALA A 112 0.49 -9.89 -18.48
CA ALA A 112 1.50 -9.59 -17.46
C ALA A 112 1.09 -10.11 -16.06
N TYR A 113 -0.20 -10.05 -15.71
CA TYR A 113 -0.70 -10.62 -14.47
C TYR A 113 -0.60 -12.15 -14.44
N ASN A 114 -0.92 -12.81 -15.57
CA ASN A 114 -0.78 -14.26 -15.69
C ASN A 114 0.69 -14.67 -15.66
N ASP A 115 1.56 -13.94 -16.37
CA ASP A 115 3.01 -14.21 -16.37
C ASP A 115 3.62 -14.06 -14.98
N LEU A 116 3.16 -13.07 -14.18
CA LEU A 116 3.61 -12.92 -12.78
C LEU A 116 3.20 -14.09 -11.89
N GLN A 117 2.05 -14.70 -12.13
CA GLN A 117 1.51 -15.79 -11.31
C GLN A 117 1.97 -17.19 -11.75
N ASP A 118 2.41 -17.34 -13.00
CA ASP A 118 2.82 -18.62 -13.57
C ASP A 118 4.23 -18.99 -13.06
N GLU A 119 4.35 -20.17 -12.43
CA GLU A 119 5.62 -20.71 -11.94
C GLU A 119 6.64 -20.98 -13.05
N ASN A 120 6.17 -21.21 -14.28
CA ASN A 120 7.00 -21.48 -15.46
C ASN A 120 7.46 -20.20 -16.17
N ARG A 121 7.03 -19.02 -15.71
CA ARG A 121 7.44 -17.73 -16.26
C ARG A 121 8.49 -17.09 -15.37
N ASP A 122 9.35 -16.26 -15.97
CA ASP A 122 10.47 -15.67 -15.26
C ASP A 122 10.11 -14.34 -14.58
N LEU A 123 8.99 -13.71 -14.92
CA LEU A 123 8.59 -12.43 -14.35
C LEU A 123 8.47 -12.51 -12.82
N GLU A 124 9.24 -11.65 -12.13
CA GLU A 124 9.34 -11.61 -10.68
C GLU A 124 8.74 -10.34 -10.08
N ILE A 125 8.91 -9.18 -10.74
CA ILE A 125 8.38 -7.91 -10.25
C ILE A 125 7.60 -7.21 -11.34
N LEU A 126 6.35 -6.87 -11.04
CA LEU A 126 5.48 -6.07 -11.90
C LEU A 126 5.26 -4.68 -11.29
N PHE A 127 5.80 -3.65 -11.95
CA PHE A 127 5.59 -2.26 -11.55
C PHE A 127 4.28 -1.72 -12.12
N ALA A 128 3.43 -1.16 -11.26
CA ALA A 128 2.08 -0.75 -11.59
C ALA A 128 1.83 0.73 -11.31
N VAL A 129 1.15 1.43 -12.24
CA VAL A 129 0.73 2.82 -12.10
C VAL A 129 -0.77 2.91 -12.33
N ASP A 130 -1.53 3.19 -11.29
CA ASP A 130 -3.00 3.47 -11.31
C ASP A 130 -3.88 2.45 -12.07
N ILE A 131 -3.37 1.23 -12.32
CA ILE A 131 -4.06 0.20 -13.11
C ILE A 131 -4.85 -0.81 -12.27
N LEU A 132 -4.91 -0.60 -10.98
CA LEU A 132 -5.58 -1.55 -10.08
C LEU A 132 -7.08 -1.33 -9.95
N ASN A 133 -7.60 -0.36 -10.68
CA ASN A 133 -9.02 -0.04 -10.69
C ASN A 133 -9.88 -1.04 -11.50
N GLU A 134 -9.28 -2.05 -12.12
CA GLU A 134 -9.96 -2.89 -13.12
C GLU A 134 -10.36 -4.29 -12.63
N GLY A 135 -10.52 -4.50 -11.33
CA GLY A 135 -11.06 -5.78 -10.83
C GLY A 135 -10.17 -7.02 -11.09
N VAL A 136 -8.92 -6.82 -11.55
CA VAL A 136 -8.01 -7.94 -11.83
C VAL A 136 -7.54 -8.58 -10.52
N ASP A 137 -7.69 -9.88 -10.49
CA ASP A 137 -7.28 -10.73 -9.37
C ASP A 137 -5.87 -11.29 -9.61
N ILE A 138 -4.98 -11.11 -8.63
CA ILE A 138 -3.61 -11.61 -8.68
C ILE A 138 -3.28 -12.37 -7.38
N PRO A 139 -3.96 -13.49 -7.12
CA PRO A 139 -3.81 -14.20 -5.85
C PRO A 139 -2.40 -14.79 -5.63
N GLY A 140 -1.63 -15.05 -6.70
CA GLY A 140 -0.28 -15.58 -6.63
C GLY A 140 0.78 -14.61 -6.10
N VAL A 141 0.48 -13.31 -5.97
CA VAL A 141 1.42 -12.31 -5.43
C VAL A 141 1.75 -12.65 -3.97
N ASN A 142 3.05 -12.75 -3.66
CA ASN A 142 3.57 -13.00 -2.32
C ASN A 142 4.32 -11.80 -1.71
N MET A 143 4.58 -10.75 -2.50
CA MET A 143 5.18 -9.51 -2.00
C MET A 143 4.51 -8.29 -2.64
N VAL A 144 4.33 -7.24 -1.85
CA VAL A 144 3.83 -5.93 -2.30
C VAL A 144 4.84 -4.85 -1.92
N LEU A 145 5.24 -4.03 -2.89
CA LEU A 145 6.16 -2.91 -2.69
C LEU A 145 5.41 -1.59 -2.85
N PHE A 146 5.39 -0.77 -1.80
CA PHE A 146 4.90 0.59 -1.87
C PHE A 146 6.07 1.55 -2.11
N LEU A 147 6.21 2.01 -3.35
CA LEU A 147 7.25 2.95 -3.80
C LEU A 147 6.67 4.36 -4.04
N ARG A 148 5.45 4.60 -3.62
CA ARG A 148 4.77 5.90 -3.72
C ARG A 148 4.01 6.24 -2.44
N PRO A 149 3.92 7.53 -2.07
CA PRO A 149 2.96 7.96 -1.06
C PRO A 149 1.54 7.64 -1.52
N THR A 150 0.76 6.98 -0.69
CA THR A 150 -0.68 6.78 -0.91
C THR A 150 -1.42 7.53 0.18
N GLU A 151 -2.13 8.59 -0.18
CA GLU A 151 -2.81 9.46 0.78
C GLU A 151 -4.18 8.92 1.20
N SER A 152 -4.81 8.09 0.38
CA SER A 152 -6.12 7.48 0.65
C SER A 152 -6.00 6.12 1.33
N SER A 153 -6.73 5.95 2.43
CA SER A 153 -6.87 4.66 3.11
C SER A 153 -7.57 3.62 2.22
N THR A 154 -8.51 4.05 1.40
CA THR A 154 -9.24 3.19 0.46
C THR A 154 -8.32 2.63 -0.60
N ILE A 155 -7.51 3.48 -1.24
CA ILE A 155 -6.52 3.04 -2.25
C ILE A 155 -5.50 2.09 -1.61
N PHE A 156 -5.00 2.40 -0.40
CA PHE A 156 -4.10 1.51 0.33
C PHE A 156 -4.71 0.13 0.54
N LEU A 157 -5.95 0.07 1.03
CA LEU A 157 -6.67 -1.18 1.27
C LEU A 157 -6.96 -1.95 -0.02
N GLN A 158 -7.32 -1.26 -1.10
CA GLN A 158 -7.53 -1.88 -2.41
C GLN A 158 -6.24 -2.49 -2.97
N GLN A 159 -5.13 -1.78 -2.86
CA GLN A 159 -3.82 -2.24 -3.30
C GLN A 159 -3.37 -3.45 -2.46
N LEU A 160 -3.53 -3.37 -1.15
CA LEU A 160 -3.22 -4.44 -0.22
C LEU A 160 -4.09 -5.68 -0.47
N GLY A 161 -5.41 -5.49 -0.59
CA GLY A 161 -6.38 -6.58 -0.73
C GLY A 161 -6.16 -7.47 -1.95
N ARG A 162 -5.51 -6.99 -2.99
CA ARG A 162 -5.18 -7.79 -4.18
C ARG A 162 -4.14 -8.87 -3.90
N GLY A 163 -3.17 -8.57 -3.05
CA GLY A 163 -2.18 -9.53 -2.59
C GLY A 163 -2.69 -10.47 -1.50
N LEU A 164 -3.76 -10.11 -0.76
CA LEU A 164 -4.19 -10.89 0.41
C LEU A 164 -5.09 -12.08 0.09
N ARG A 165 -5.45 -12.33 -1.17
CA ARG A 165 -6.27 -13.49 -1.52
C ARG A 165 -5.53 -14.79 -1.27
N LYS A 166 -6.26 -15.81 -0.85
CA LYS A 166 -5.72 -17.15 -0.66
C LYS A 166 -5.21 -17.74 -1.97
N TYR A 167 -4.05 -18.35 -1.92
CA TYR A 167 -3.44 -19.06 -3.03
C TYR A 167 -2.66 -20.27 -2.50
N THR A 168 -2.45 -21.27 -3.36
CA THR A 168 -1.72 -22.49 -2.99
C THR A 168 -0.31 -22.15 -2.52
N ASN A 169 0.10 -22.71 -1.38
CA ASN A 169 1.43 -22.51 -0.78
C ASN A 169 1.78 -21.05 -0.41
N LYS A 170 0.79 -20.19 -0.23
CA LYS A 170 0.99 -18.80 0.21
C LYS A 170 0.50 -18.63 1.64
N PRO A 171 1.37 -18.73 2.67
CA PRO A 171 0.99 -18.59 4.07
C PRO A 171 0.67 -17.13 4.48
N TYR A 172 1.33 -16.17 3.87
CA TYR A 172 1.14 -14.72 4.10
C TYR A 172 1.59 -13.91 2.88
N VAL A 173 1.47 -12.61 2.96
CA VAL A 173 2.03 -11.66 1.98
C VAL A 173 3.01 -10.75 2.71
N THR A 174 4.20 -10.58 2.16
CA THR A 174 5.15 -9.56 2.63
C THR A 174 4.82 -8.20 2.03
N ILE A 175 4.78 -7.16 2.85
CA ILE A 175 4.54 -5.78 2.42
C ILE A 175 5.77 -4.95 2.80
N LEU A 176 6.47 -4.44 1.82
CA LEU A 176 7.57 -3.50 2.01
C LEU A 176 7.08 -2.09 1.67
N ASP A 177 6.99 -1.24 2.67
CA ASP A 177 6.55 0.14 2.50
C ASP A 177 7.71 1.09 2.74
N PHE A 178 8.35 1.52 1.65
CA PHE A 178 9.48 2.45 1.68
C PHE A 178 9.05 3.88 2.06
N ILE A 179 7.76 4.11 2.17
CA ILE A 179 7.14 5.39 2.53
C ILE A 179 6.43 5.26 3.87
N GLY A 180 6.57 4.12 4.54
CA GLY A 180 5.87 3.76 5.79
C GLY A 180 6.17 4.65 6.99
N ASN A 181 7.15 5.53 6.87
CA ASN A 181 7.50 6.53 7.89
C ASN A 181 6.53 7.71 7.95
N SER A 182 5.46 7.71 7.13
CA SER A 182 4.45 8.75 7.24
C SER A 182 3.41 8.39 8.31
N TYR A 183 3.12 9.34 9.21
CA TYR A 183 2.05 9.17 10.19
C TYR A 183 0.70 8.81 9.54
N LYS A 184 0.44 9.27 8.30
CA LYS A 184 -0.76 8.93 7.53
C LYS A 184 -0.87 7.43 7.27
N ARG A 185 0.24 6.75 6.95
CA ARG A 185 0.26 5.30 6.75
C ARG A 185 -0.08 4.55 8.04
N SER A 186 0.48 4.99 9.17
CA SER A 186 0.13 4.41 10.48
C SER A 186 -1.35 4.60 10.83
N VAL A 187 -1.93 5.75 10.46
CA VAL A 187 -3.38 5.98 10.59
C VAL A 187 -4.16 5.02 9.70
N HIS A 188 -3.74 4.81 8.45
CA HIS A 188 -4.40 3.87 7.53
C HIS A 188 -4.39 2.44 8.06
N ILE A 189 -3.24 1.98 8.59
CA ILE A 189 -3.12 0.66 9.21
C ILE A 189 -4.03 0.56 10.44
N ALA A 190 -4.02 1.57 11.31
CA ALA A 190 -4.88 1.62 12.50
C ALA A 190 -6.38 1.56 12.15
N LEU A 191 -6.80 2.28 11.11
CA LEU A 191 -8.19 2.26 10.64
C LEU A 191 -8.55 0.92 9.99
N ALA A 192 -7.63 0.33 9.22
CA ALA A 192 -7.83 -0.93 8.53
C ALA A 192 -8.00 -2.11 9.50
N LEU A 193 -7.17 -2.15 10.55
CA LEU A 193 -7.08 -3.26 11.50
C LEU A 193 -7.77 -2.99 12.82
N GLY A 194 -7.93 -1.73 13.19
CA GLY A 194 -8.32 -1.35 14.55
C GLY A 194 -9.78 -1.59 14.91
N SER A 195 -10.64 -2.06 14.02
CA SER A 195 -12.10 -2.16 14.25
C SER A 195 -12.71 -0.85 14.78
N LEU A 196 -12.06 0.27 14.53
CA LEU A 196 -12.55 1.57 14.93
C LEU A 196 -13.84 1.80 14.15
N SER A 197 -14.97 1.84 14.84
CA SER A 197 -16.23 2.15 14.18
C SER A 197 -16.09 3.50 13.48
N ARG A 198 -16.79 3.70 12.36
CA ARG A 198 -16.83 5.00 11.67
C ARG A 198 -17.17 6.18 12.60
N ASN A 199 -17.70 5.87 13.77
CA ASN A 199 -18.12 6.82 14.80
C ASN A 199 -17.08 7.01 15.92
N SER A 200 -16.03 6.18 16.02
CA SER A 200 -15.00 6.37 17.04
C SER A 200 -14.02 7.45 16.58
N ILE A 201 -13.86 8.44 17.43
CA ILE A 201 -12.79 9.43 17.31
C ILE A 201 -11.50 8.65 17.48
N LEU A 202 -10.62 8.70 16.48
CA LEU A 202 -9.29 8.14 16.62
C LEU A 202 -8.54 9.00 17.64
N GLU A 203 -8.48 8.54 18.87
CA GLU A 203 -7.77 9.27 19.91
C GLU A 203 -6.27 9.20 19.63
N LYS A 204 -5.59 10.34 19.64
CA LYS A 204 -4.13 10.45 19.49
C LYS A 204 -3.38 9.49 20.43
N LYS A 205 -3.88 9.34 21.66
CA LYS A 205 -3.30 8.45 22.66
C LYS A 205 -3.33 6.99 22.21
N LEU A 206 -4.46 6.54 21.65
CA LEU A 206 -4.61 5.17 21.15
C LEU A 206 -3.71 4.91 19.95
N LEU A 207 -3.66 5.85 19.00
CA LEU A 207 -2.81 5.71 17.82
C LEU A 207 -1.32 5.69 18.20
N LYS A 208 -0.86 6.58 19.10
CA LYS A 208 0.51 6.55 19.61
C LYS A 208 0.85 5.22 20.30
N PHE A 209 -0.08 4.70 21.08
CA PHE A 209 0.08 3.39 21.72
C PHE A 209 0.20 2.26 20.70
N MET A 210 -0.64 2.25 19.66
CA MET A 210 -0.56 1.27 18.57
C MET A 210 0.79 1.34 17.86
N VAL A 211 1.25 2.52 17.48
CA VAL A 211 2.55 2.72 16.81
C VAL A 211 3.70 2.24 17.68
N ARG A 212 3.74 2.61 18.95
CA ARG A 212 4.79 2.17 19.90
C ARG A 212 4.86 0.67 20.08
N SER A 213 3.73 0.00 20.00
CA SER A 213 3.63 -1.45 20.20
C SER A 213 3.71 -2.25 18.89
N ASP A 214 4.11 -1.65 17.76
CA ASP A 214 4.01 -2.29 16.43
C ASP A 214 2.64 -2.92 16.20
N PHE A 215 1.60 -2.23 16.63
CA PHE A 215 0.20 -2.69 16.55
C PHE A 215 -0.11 -4.02 17.27
N LYS A 216 0.80 -4.52 18.10
CA LYS A 216 0.56 -5.76 18.90
C LYS A 216 -0.67 -5.66 19.80
N SER A 217 -1.03 -4.43 20.21
CA SER A 217 -2.27 -4.17 20.96
C SER A 217 -3.56 -4.58 20.24
N LEU A 218 -3.50 -4.87 18.94
CA LEU A 218 -4.63 -5.37 18.16
C LEU A 218 -4.83 -6.88 18.29
N ASP A 219 -3.86 -7.60 18.88
CA ASP A 219 -3.91 -9.05 19.11
C ASP A 219 -4.16 -9.86 17.80
N LEU A 220 -3.51 -9.43 16.71
CA LEU A 220 -3.61 -10.05 15.40
C LEU A 220 -2.43 -10.97 15.04
N ASP A 221 -1.38 -10.95 15.85
CA ASP A 221 -0.21 -11.84 15.73
C ASP A 221 -0.60 -13.33 15.80
N LYS A 222 -1.58 -13.67 16.62
CA LYS A 222 -2.16 -15.02 16.68
C LYS A 222 -2.85 -15.48 15.39
N TYR A 223 -3.16 -14.56 14.48
CA TYR A 223 -3.68 -14.84 13.15
C TYR A 223 -2.62 -14.67 12.06
N GLY A 224 -1.33 -14.53 12.44
CA GLY A 224 -0.21 -14.44 11.53
C GLY A 224 0.03 -13.04 10.94
N VAL A 225 -0.58 -11.99 11.49
CA VAL A 225 -0.28 -10.60 11.08
C VAL A 225 0.89 -10.08 11.89
N GLU A 226 1.92 -9.61 11.18
CA GLU A 226 3.07 -8.95 11.78
C GLU A 226 3.21 -7.55 11.22
N ILE A 227 3.54 -6.57 12.09
CA ILE A 227 3.77 -5.19 11.69
C ILE A 227 5.07 -4.73 12.35
N HIS A 228 6.01 -4.27 11.54
CA HIS A 228 7.29 -3.77 11.97
C HIS A 228 7.50 -2.37 11.43
N ILE A 229 7.72 -1.41 12.33
CA ILE A 229 8.07 -0.03 11.98
C ILE A 229 9.44 0.26 12.57
N ASP A 230 10.33 0.86 11.79
CA ASP A 230 11.64 1.30 12.25
C ASP A 230 11.53 2.21 13.50
N ASP A 231 12.38 2.02 14.51
CA ASP A 231 12.24 2.70 15.80
C ASP A 231 12.44 4.23 15.70
N LEU A 232 13.34 4.71 14.84
CA LEU A 232 13.50 6.15 14.60
C LEU A 232 12.27 6.72 13.93
N SER A 233 11.68 5.96 13.03
CA SER A 233 10.42 6.31 12.35
C SER A 233 9.25 6.36 13.33
N LYS A 234 9.21 5.52 14.37
CA LYS A 234 8.16 5.56 15.39
C LYS A 234 8.13 6.89 16.10
N GLU A 235 9.29 7.41 16.50
CA GLU A 235 9.38 8.72 17.19
C GLU A 235 8.89 9.85 16.26
N GLU A 236 9.35 9.90 15.02
CA GLU A 236 8.90 10.89 14.05
C GLU A 236 7.39 10.82 13.77
N ILE A 237 6.83 9.60 13.67
CA ILE A 237 5.38 9.37 13.50
C ILE A 237 4.63 9.88 14.74
N ILE A 238 5.12 9.61 15.94
CA ILE A 238 4.50 10.03 17.20
C ILE A 238 4.47 11.56 17.33
N ASP A 239 5.58 12.23 17.00
CA ASP A 239 5.68 13.68 17.00
C ASP A 239 4.69 14.31 15.98
N LYS A 240 4.58 13.70 14.81
CA LYS A 240 3.60 14.11 13.79
C LYS A 240 2.16 13.94 14.28
N ILE A 241 1.84 12.78 14.89
CA ILE A 241 0.51 12.53 15.49
C ILE A 241 0.22 13.59 16.57
N GLU A 242 1.21 14.01 17.34
CA GLU A 242 1.04 15.01 18.41
C GLU A 242 0.76 16.40 17.85
N SER A 243 1.50 16.81 16.82
CA SER A 243 1.38 18.13 16.19
C SER A 243 0.12 18.29 15.33
N GLU A 244 -0.39 17.20 14.75
CA GLU A 244 -1.55 17.24 13.84
C GLU A 244 -2.89 17.38 14.58
N ASN A 245 -3.80 18.10 13.98
CA ASN A 245 -5.15 18.28 14.54
C ASN A 245 -6.11 17.22 13.93
N PHE A 246 -6.18 16.05 14.58
CA PHE A 246 -7.06 14.93 14.19
C PHE A 246 -8.54 15.26 14.49
N ASN A 247 -9.05 16.36 13.96
CA ASN A 247 -10.47 16.60 13.98
C ASN A 247 -11.11 15.78 12.84
N ARG A 248 -12.09 14.95 13.18
CA ARG A 248 -12.88 14.14 12.22
C ARG A 248 -13.32 14.94 11.00
N ILE A 249 -13.76 16.19 11.21
CA ILE A 249 -14.18 17.09 10.12
C ILE A 249 -13.01 17.45 9.21
N ASN A 250 -11.82 17.67 9.75
CA ASN A 250 -10.64 18.00 8.95
C ASN A 250 -10.14 16.80 8.16
N TYR A 251 -10.20 15.60 8.74
CA TYR A 251 -9.88 14.37 8.05
C TYR A 251 -10.85 14.11 6.88
N LEU A 252 -12.15 14.21 7.13
CA LEU A 252 -13.18 14.07 6.08
C LEU A 252 -13.06 15.15 4.99
N LYS A 253 -12.72 16.39 5.36
CA LYS A 253 -12.47 17.47 4.39
C LYS A 253 -11.24 17.18 3.54
N MET A 254 -10.18 16.67 4.12
CA MET A 254 -8.95 16.31 3.41
C MET A 254 -9.20 15.14 2.46
N ASP A 255 -9.89 14.11 2.91
CA ASP A 255 -10.25 12.95 2.10
C ASP A 255 -11.16 13.37 0.93
N TYR A 256 -12.15 14.25 1.19
CA TYR A 256 -12.99 14.82 0.15
C TYR A 256 -12.21 15.70 -0.85
N GLN A 257 -11.23 16.47 -0.41
CA GLN A 257 -10.39 17.27 -1.30
C GLN A 257 -9.51 16.40 -2.18
N ASN A 258 -8.95 15.31 -1.62
CA ASN A 258 -8.17 14.33 -2.37
C ASN A 258 -9.05 13.62 -3.40
N PHE A 259 -10.26 13.24 -3.03
CA PHE A 259 -11.25 12.67 -3.95
C PHE A 259 -11.61 13.63 -5.08
N LYS A 260 -11.87 14.90 -4.76
CA LYS A 260 -12.13 15.93 -5.77
C LYS A 260 -10.97 16.12 -6.75
N ALA A 261 -9.74 16.10 -6.25
CA ALA A 261 -8.53 16.19 -7.07
C ALA A 261 -8.36 14.94 -7.96
N TYR A 262 -8.70 13.76 -7.44
CA TYR A 262 -8.70 12.49 -8.18
C TYR A 262 -9.66 12.53 -9.38
N LEU A 263 -10.89 13.00 -9.18
CA LEU A 263 -11.90 13.11 -10.24
C LEU A 263 -11.57 14.15 -11.32
N LYS A 264 -10.65 15.07 -11.05
CA LYS A 264 -10.26 16.18 -11.97
C LYS A 264 -11.46 16.99 -12.48
N THR A 265 -12.54 17.05 -11.72
CA THR A 265 -13.74 17.79 -12.10
C THR A 265 -13.79 19.16 -11.44
N PRO A 266 -14.25 20.23 -12.14
CA PRO A 266 -14.43 21.55 -11.54
C PRO A 266 -15.66 21.62 -10.62
N SER A 267 -16.61 20.68 -10.75
CA SER A 267 -17.81 20.60 -9.93
C SER A 267 -17.56 19.94 -8.57
N TYR A 268 -18.43 20.22 -7.62
CA TYR A 268 -18.43 19.52 -6.33
C TYR A 268 -18.92 18.08 -6.54
N PRO A 269 -18.10 17.04 -6.29
CA PRO A 269 -18.54 15.66 -6.43
C PRO A 269 -19.65 15.37 -5.43
N SER A 270 -20.63 14.59 -5.88
CA SER A 270 -21.72 14.08 -5.06
C SER A 270 -21.31 12.79 -4.33
N HIS A 271 -22.14 12.36 -3.39
CA HIS A 271 -21.96 11.04 -2.75
C HIS A 271 -22.01 9.89 -3.77
N MET A 272 -22.81 10.04 -4.83
CA MET A 272 -22.90 9.04 -5.91
C MET A 272 -21.63 8.98 -6.75
N ASP A 273 -20.96 10.12 -6.96
CA ASP A 273 -19.65 10.14 -7.64
C ASP A 273 -18.61 9.41 -6.81
N TYR A 274 -18.64 9.56 -5.47
CA TYR A 274 -17.77 8.83 -4.56
C TYR A 274 -18.05 7.32 -4.59
N MET A 275 -19.32 6.92 -4.58
CA MET A 275 -19.72 5.50 -4.60
C MET A 275 -19.43 4.80 -5.93
N ASN A 276 -19.42 5.55 -7.03
CA ASN A 276 -19.16 5.03 -8.38
C ASN A 276 -17.70 5.22 -8.82
N SER A 277 -16.86 5.79 -7.96
CA SER A 277 -15.43 5.98 -8.23
C SER A 277 -14.63 4.83 -7.65
N ASP A 278 -13.43 4.66 -8.20
CA ASP A 278 -12.43 3.73 -7.68
C ASP A 278 -11.54 4.38 -6.59
N TYR A 279 -11.98 5.53 -6.02
CA TYR A 279 -11.29 6.28 -4.96
C TYR A 279 -11.48 5.66 -3.58
#